data_08ea21bf95e5552bb61b2545bb099d6e
#
_entry.id   08ea21bf95e5552bb61b2545bb099d6e
#
_cell.length_a   1.000
_cell.length_b   1.000
_cell.length_c   1.000
_cell.angle_alpha   90.00
_cell.angle_beta   90.00
_cell.angle_gamma   90.00
#
_symmetry.space_group_name_H-M   'P 1'
#
loop_
_entity.id
_entity.type
_entity.pdbx_description
1 polymer ?
#
loop_
_entity_poly.entity_id
_entity_poly.type
_entity_poly.pdbx_seq_one_letter_code
_entity_poly.pdbx_strand_id
1 'polypeptide(L)' 'WNFRSLGHGGVNFEEIIRVLNAHGYDGPLSVEWEDSGMDRVDGATEAAAFVKKINFKPSLVKFDEAIAN' A
#
# COMPACT_ATOMS: atom_id res chain seq x y z
N TRP A 1 19.86 -8.71 -7.09
CA TRP A 1 18.79 -7.79 -6.71
C TRP A 1 18.13 -7.21 -7.95
N ASN A 2 16.83 -7.31 -8.01
CA ASN A 2 16.04 -6.62 -9.02
C ASN A 2 15.00 -5.79 -8.32
N PHE A 3 15.14 -4.48 -8.40
CA PHE A 3 14.09 -3.58 -7.94
C PHE A 3 12.96 -3.56 -8.98
N ARG A 4 11.75 -3.64 -8.50
CA ARG A 4 10.54 -3.61 -9.32
C ARG A 4 9.65 -2.47 -8.88
N SER A 5 8.97 -1.86 -9.84
CA SER A 5 7.96 -0.86 -9.56
C SER A 5 6.88 -1.44 -8.63
N LEU A 6 6.35 -0.60 -7.77
CA LEU A 6 5.32 -0.98 -6.81
C LEU A 6 4.14 -1.65 -7.53
N GLY A 7 3.74 -2.82 -7.05
CA GLY A 7 2.68 -3.61 -7.65
C GLY A 7 3.17 -4.66 -8.66
N HIS A 8 4.43 -4.59 -9.09
CA HIS A 8 5.01 -5.54 -10.06
C HIS A 8 5.97 -6.54 -9.41
N GLY A 9 6.23 -6.41 -8.14
CA GLY A 9 7.10 -7.32 -7.40
C GLY A 9 6.33 -8.38 -6.63
N GLY A 10 7.05 -9.10 -5.77
CA GLY A 10 6.49 -10.17 -4.94
C GLY A 10 5.97 -9.74 -3.58
N VAL A 11 6.10 -8.47 -3.22
CA VAL A 11 5.66 -7.96 -1.91
C VAL A 11 4.17 -7.67 -1.95
N ASN A 12 3.44 -8.19 -0.99
CA ASN A 12 2.00 -7.94 -0.86
C ASN A 12 1.76 -6.63 -0.10
N PHE A 13 1.71 -5.52 -0.84
CA PHE A 13 1.53 -4.20 -0.24
C PHE A 13 0.13 -3.97 0.33
N GLU A 14 -0.88 -4.61 -0.24
CA GLU A 14 -2.24 -4.53 0.32
C GLU A 14 -2.26 -5.06 1.75
N GLU A 15 -1.61 -6.19 2.00
CA GLU A 15 -1.53 -6.76 3.34
C GLU A 15 -0.76 -5.84 4.30
N ILE A 16 0.28 -5.16 3.81
CA ILE A 16 1.02 -4.18 4.61
C ILE A 16 0.09 -3.04 5.04
N ILE A 17 -0.73 -2.52 4.14
CA ILE A 17 -1.70 -1.47 4.48
C ILE A 17 -2.70 -1.97 5.54
N ARG A 18 -3.18 -3.20 5.41
CA ARG A 18 -4.08 -3.79 6.40
C ARG A 18 -3.44 -3.86 7.78
N VAL A 19 -2.17 -4.27 7.85
CA VAL A 19 -1.42 -4.34 9.11
C VAL A 19 -1.23 -2.95 9.71
N LEU A 20 -0.84 -1.96 8.90
CA LEU A 20 -0.68 -0.58 9.35
C LEU A 20 -2.00 -0.03 9.91
N ASN A 21 -3.11 -0.28 9.23
CA ASN A 21 -4.43 0.15 9.69
C ASN A 21 -4.80 -0.53 11.01
N ALA A 22 -4.50 -1.81 11.16
CA ALA A 22 -4.79 -2.56 12.39
C ALA A 22 -4.00 -2.01 13.59
N HIS A 23 -2.81 -1.47 13.35
CA HIS A 23 -1.96 -0.88 14.39
C HIS A 23 -2.17 0.63 14.57
N GLY A 24 -3.14 1.21 13.88
CA GLY A 24 -3.48 2.63 14.06
C GLY A 24 -2.46 3.59 13.46
N TYR A 25 -1.66 3.15 12.49
CA TYR A 25 -0.71 4.04 11.83
C TYR A 25 -1.48 5.10 11.02
N ASP A 26 -1.19 6.37 11.26
CA ASP A 26 -1.80 7.50 10.56
C ASP A 26 -0.78 8.45 9.92
N GLY A 27 0.47 8.03 9.86
CA GLY A 27 1.53 8.81 9.23
C GLY A 27 1.52 8.74 7.71
N PRO A 28 2.43 9.44 7.06
CA PRO A 28 2.52 9.44 5.59
C PRO A 28 3.08 8.13 5.06
N LEU A 29 2.75 7.86 3.80
CA LEU A 29 3.36 6.79 3.02
C LEU A 29 4.23 7.43 1.95
N SER A 30 5.48 7.01 1.85
CA SER A 30 6.42 7.50 0.84
C SER A 30 6.67 6.40 -0.19
N VAL A 31 6.67 6.77 -1.46
CA VAL A 31 7.04 5.86 -2.54
C VAL A 31 8.44 6.22 -3.01
N GLU A 32 9.37 5.30 -2.83
CA GLU A 32 10.69 5.36 -3.45
C GLU A 32 10.65 4.43 -4.65
N TRP A 33 10.97 4.95 -5.83
CA TRP A 33 10.78 4.22 -7.06
C TRP A 33 12.10 3.89 -7.72
N GLU A 34 12.27 2.62 -8.06
CA GLU A 34 13.36 2.14 -8.90
C GLU A 34 12.91 0.90 -9.65
N ASP A 35 13.07 0.90 -10.96
CA ASP A 35 12.83 -0.27 -11.81
C ASP A 35 13.54 -0.02 -13.13
N SER A 36 14.59 -0.79 -13.41
CA SER A 36 15.38 -0.62 -14.61
C SER A 36 14.66 -1.07 -15.90
N GLY A 37 13.55 -1.79 -15.75
CA GLY A 37 12.75 -2.28 -16.87
C GLY A 37 11.61 -1.38 -17.30
N MET A 38 11.45 -0.21 -16.66
CA MET A 38 10.34 0.71 -16.95
C MET A 38 10.82 2.15 -17.10
N ASP A 39 10.11 2.92 -17.92
CA ASP A 39 10.27 4.37 -17.92
C ASP A 39 9.90 4.93 -16.55
N ARG A 40 10.76 5.79 -16.00
CA ARG A 40 10.60 6.28 -14.63
C ARG A 40 9.35 7.14 -14.44
N VAL A 41 8.97 7.93 -15.43
CA VAL A 41 7.77 8.80 -15.32
C VAL A 41 6.52 7.93 -15.34
N ASP A 42 6.43 7.00 -16.29
CA ASP A 42 5.29 6.09 -16.38
C ASP A 42 5.23 5.18 -15.14
N GLY A 43 6.36 4.66 -14.71
CA GLY A 43 6.43 3.78 -13.55
C GLY A 43 6.04 4.48 -12.25
N ALA A 44 6.53 5.69 -12.02
CA ALA A 44 6.19 6.45 -10.82
C ALA A 44 4.71 6.83 -10.81
N THR A 45 4.16 7.20 -11.96
CA THR A 45 2.73 7.52 -12.09
C THR A 45 1.87 6.30 -11.78
N GLU A 46 2.23 5.15 -12.34
CA GLU A 46 1.53 3.89 -12.08
C GLU A 46 1.63 3.48 -10.61
N ALA A 47 2.82 3.63 -10.00
CA ALA A 47 3.02 3.33 -8.59
C ALA A 47 2.16 4.19 -7.68
N ALA A 48 2.04 5.50 -7.99
CA ALA A 48 1.17 6.40 -7.24
C ALA A 48 -0.30 5.98 -7.35
N ALA A 49 -0.75 5.58 -8.53
CA ALA A 49 -2.10 5.07 -8.73
C ALA A 49 -2.35 3.77 -7.96
N PHE A 50 -1.36 2.89 -7.93
CA PHE A 50 -1.43 1.65 -7.18
C PHE A 50 -1.59 1.91 -5.68
N VAL A 51 -0.78 2.81 -5.11
CA VAL A 51 -0.89 3.17 -3.70
C VAL A 51 -2.27 3.74 -3.38
N LYS A 52 -2.78 4.63 -4.21
CA LYS A 52 -4.13 5.19 -4.02
C LYS A 52 -5.20 4.12 -4.03
N LYS A 53 -5.04 3.09 -4.85
CA LYS A 53 -5.99 1.98 -4.95
C LYS A 53 -6.03 1.14 -3.68
N ILE A 54 -4.88 0.90 -3.06
CA ILE A 54 -4.79 0.02 -1.88
C ILE A 54 -4.79 0.78 -0.56
N ASN A 55 -4.72 2.10 -0.58
CA ASN A 55 -4.69 2.92 0.62
C ASN A 55 -6.12 3.15 1.15
N PHE A 56 -6.79 2.06 1.49
CA PHE A 56 -8.12 2.12 2.05
C PHE A 56 -8.10 2.55 3.52
N LYS A 57 -9.21 3.13 3.95
CA LYS A 57 -9.33 3.64 5.31
C LYS A 57 -9.40 2.50 6.31
N PRO A 58 -8.83 2.69 7.52
CA PRO A 58 -9.03 1.72 8.59
C PRO A 58 -10.50 1.64 8.99
N SER A 59 -10.90 0.49 9.53
CA SER A 59 -12.24 0.32 10.05
C SER A 59 -12.45 1.20 11.29
N LEU A 60 -13.61 1.85 11.36
CA LEU A 60 -14.02 2.61 12.54
C LEU A 60 -14.73 1.74 13.57
N VAL A 61 -15.06 0.51 13.22
CA VAL A 61 -15.73 -0.44 14.09
C VAL A 61 -14.70 -1.33 14.76
N LYS A 62 -14.70 -1.37 16.09
CA LYS A 62 -13.84 -2.26 16.85
C LYS A 62 -14.33 -3.70 16.69
N PHE A 63 -13.39 -4.64 16.73
CA PHE A 63 -13.71 -6.05 16.57
C PHE A 63 -14.78 -6.54 17.55
N ASP A 64 -14.68 -6.14 18.82
CA ASP A 64 -15.66 -6.52 19.85
C ASP A 64 -17.05 -5.99 19.55
N GLU A 65 -17.15 -4.77 19.04
CA GLU A 65 -18.43 -4.18 18.64
C GLU A 65 -19.04 -4.94 17.46
N ALA A 66 -18.22 -5.35 16.50
CA ALA A 66 -18.67 -6.12 15.35
C ALA A 66 -19.22 -7.50 15.76
N ILE A 67 -18.62 -8.13 16.77
CA ILE A 67 -19.08 -9.43 17.27
C ILE A 67 -20.33 -9.28 18.12
N ALA A 68 -20.45 -8.19 18.91
CA ALA A 68 -21.58 -7.97 19.77
C ALA A 68 -22.88 -7.70 19.02
N ASN A 69 -22.78 -7.34 17.78
CA ASN A 69 -23.92 -7.08 16.92
C ASN A 69 -24.34 -8.32 16.13
#